data_c6c0dda54d0fbb3116b8c8140b2c1cfd
#
_entry.id   c6c0dda54d0fbb3116b8c8140b2c1cfd
#
_cell.length_a   1.000
_cell.length_b   1.000
_cell.length_c   1.000
_cell.angle_alpha   90.00
_cell.angle_beta   90.00
_cell.angle_gamma   90.00
#
_symmetry.space_group_name_H-M   'P 1'
#
loop_
_entity.id
_entity.type
_entity.pdbx_description
1 polymer ?
#
loop_
_entity_poly.entity_id
_entity_poly.type
_entity_poly.pdbx_seq_one_letter_code
_entity_poly.pdbx_strand_id
1 'polypeptide(L)'
;MFTGIVQGIARIHVIKDSTNFRTQIVKLPAEIRKGLEIGASVANNGVCLTVTEINDDLVSFDLMQETLRITNLGCLKEGDFVNIERAMQMGAEIGGHILSGHVYCTASVSQIIESENNRQVWFKLPTKDVMKYILTKGFIAIDGISLTIGEVKDDEFCVNLIPETLHRTLIGKRQIGDLVNIEIDPQTQAIVDTVENYLKARGI
;
A
#
# COMPACT_ATOMS: atom_id res chain seq x y z
N MET A 1 7.78 9.74 -3.31
CA MET A 1 8.45 8.65 -2.56
C MET A 1 7.96 8.67 -1.13
N PHE A 2 7.85 7.52 -0.48
CA PHE A 2 7.27 7.30 0.84
C PHE A 2 8.19 6.38 1.66
N THR A 3 7.89 6.21 2.93
CA THR A 3 8.69 5.39 3.86
C THR A 3 7.98 4.12 4.31
N GLY A 4 6.68 4.03 4.05
CA GLY A 4 5.82 2.95 4.55
C GLY A 4 5.44 3.10 6.03
N ILE A 5 5.61 4.30 6.57
CA ILE A 5 5.17 4.65 7.92
C ILE A 5 3.87 5.44 7.80
N VAL A 6 2.76 4.75 7.99
CA VAL A 6 1.42 5.35 7.93
C VAL A 6 1.31 6.45 8.99
N GLN A 7 0.94 7.65 8.55
CA GLN A 7 0.82 8.84 9.40
C GLN A 7 -0.57 8.99 10.00
N GLY A 8 -1.57 8.35 9.38
CA GLY A 8 -2.94 8.37 9.89
C GLY A 8 -3.91 7.60 9.00
N ILE A 9 -5.15 7.55 9.44
CA ILE A 9 -6.28 6.96 8.73
C ILE A 9 -7.23 8.08 8.36
N ALA A 10 -7.69 8.10 7.10
CA ALA A 10 -8.63 9.08 6.62
C ALA A 10 -9.87 8.41 6.02
N ARG A 11 -11.02 9.11 6.13
CA ARG A 11 -12.29 8.62 5.60
C ARG A 11 -12.51 9.15 4.19
N ILE A 12 -12.95 8.29 3.30
CA ILE A 12 -13.48 8.69 1.99
C ILE A 12 -14.82 9.41 2.21
N HIS A 13 -14.85 10.67 1.80
CA HIS A 13 -16.04 11.53 1.99
C HIS A 13 -16.98 11.44 0.81
N VAL A 14 -16.45 11.58 -0.43
CA VAL A 14 -17.22 11.51 -1.67
C VAL A 14 -16.42 10.79 -2.74
N ILE A 15 -17.11 10.03 -3.58
CA ILE A 15 -16.60 9.43 -4.80
C ILE A 15 -17.41 9.98 -5.98
N LYS A 16 -16.69 10.54 -6.97
CA LYS A 16 -17.28 11.01 -8.23
C LYS A 16 -16.68 10.19 -9.37
N ASP A 17 -17.46 9.25 -9.90
CA ASP A 17 -17.06 8.46 -11.06
C ASP A 17 -17.31 9.24 -12.36
N SER A 18 -16.35 9.23 -13.26
CA SER A 18 -16.38 9.80 -14.61
C SER A 18 -15.96 8.75 -15.62
N THR A 19 -16.05 9.07 -16.93
CA THR A 19 -15.56 8.16 -17.96
C THR A 19 -14.05 7.99 -17.83
N ASN A 20 -13.58 6.77 -17.52
CA ASN A 20 -12.19 6.35 -17.39
C ASN A 20 -11.41 6.96 -16.21
N PHE A 21 -12.04 7.66 -15.30
CA PHE A 21 -11.39 8.09 -14.07
C PHE A 21 -12.39 8.32 -12.92
N ARG A 22 -11.85 8.40 -11.70
CA ARG A 22 -12.60 8.68 -10.47
C ARG A 22 -11.93 9.83 -9.73
N THR A 23 -12.71 10.81 -9.27
CA THR A 23 -12.26 11.74 -8.23
C THR A 23 -12.69 11.21 -6.88
N GLN A 24 -11.70 10.97 -6.01
CA GLN A 24 -11.90 10.55 -4.61
C GLN A 24 -11.60 11.72 -3.69
N ILE A 25 -12.58 12.12 -2.89
CA ILE A 25 -12.45 13.19 -1.90
C ILE A 25 -12.30 12.56 -0.52
N VAL A 26 -11.20 12.85 0.14
CA VAL A 26 -10.82 12.25 1.41
C VAL A 26 -10.76 13.31 2.49
N LYS A 27 -11.36 13.02 3.66
CA LYS A 27 -11.28 13.90 4.82
C LYS A 27 -9.97 13.64 5.57
N LEU A 28 -8.97 14.52 5.36
CA LEU A 28 -7.66 14.37 5.98
C LEU A 28 -7.59 14.98 7.38
N PRO A 29 -6.91 14.30 8.34
CA PRO A 29 -6.58 14.86 9.65
C PRO A 29 -5.77 16.16 9.56
N ALA A 30 -5.94 17.06 10.53
CA ALA A 30 -5.31 18.37 10.54
C ALA A 30 -3.78 18.30 10.49
N GLU A 31 -3.19 17.35 11.19
CA GLU A 31 -1.75 17.12 11.25
C GLU A 31 -1.16 16.78 9.89
N ILE A 32 -1.89 15.97 9.09
CA ILE A 32 -1.47 15.53 7.76
C ILE A 32 -1.65 16.67 6.73
N ARG A 33 -2.64 17.54 6.93
CA ARG A 33 -2.91 18.66 6.02
C ARG A 33 -1.96 19.84 6.16
N LYS A 34 -1.29 19.97 7.30
CA LYS A 34 -0.42 21.14 7.56
C LYS A 34 0.64 21.30 6.46
N GLY A 35 0.58 22.44 5.73
CA GLY A 35 1.48 22.70 4.61
C GLY A 35 1.30 21.75 3.42
N LEU A 36 0.12 21.16 3.25
CA LEU A 36 -0.21 20.39 2.05
C LEU A 36 -0.59 21.36 0.93
N GLU A 37 -0.06 21.13 -0.25
CA GLU A 37 -0.29 21.97 -1.44
C GLU A 37 -0.89 21.14 -2.58
N ILE A 38 -1.61 21.79 -3.49
CA ILE A 38 -2.04 21.18 -4.75
C ILE A 38 -0.79 20.74 -5.52
N GLY A 39 -0.82 19.55 -6.10
CA GLY A 39 0.32 18.92 -6.78
C GLY A 39 1.20 18.06 -5.85
N ALA A 40 1.01 18.12 -4.53
CA ALA A 40 1.73 17.25 -3.60
C ALA A 40 1.31 15.79 -3.77
N SER A 41 2.23 14.86 -3.50
CA SER A 41 1.94 13.42 -3.47
C SER A 41 1.53 12.98 -2.06
N VAL A 42 0.45 12.19 -2.00
CA VAL A 42 -0.06 11.54 -0.78
C VAL A 42 -0.38 10.09 -1.13
N ALA A 43 0.14 9.16 -0.34
CA ALA A 43 -0.21 7.75 -0.46
C ALA A 43 -1.55 7.47 0.22
N ASN A 44 -2.47 6.85 -0.53
CA ASN A 44 -3.76 6.34 -0.04
C ASN A 44 -3.73 4.81 -0.16
N ASN A 45 -3.75 4.07 0.95
CA ASN A 45 -3.48 2.63 0.97
C ASN A 45 -2.24 2.26 0.14
N GLY A 46 -1.16 3.05 0.25
CA GLY A 46 0.08 2.84 -0.49
C GLY A 46 0.08 3.31 -1.94
N VAL A 47 -1.05 3.76 -2.48
CA VAL A 47 -1.12 4.28 -3.85
C VAL A 47 -0.72 5.76 -3.86
N CYS A 48 0.32 6.10 -4.60
CA CYS A 48 0.75 7.49 -4.80
C CYS A 48 -0.29 8.26 -5.62
N LEU A 49 -0.96 9.22 -5.00
CA LEU A 49 -1.95 10.08 -5.63
C LEU A 49 -1.51 11.54 -5.53
N THR A 50 -1.86 12.32 -6.55
CA THR A 50 -1.60 13.75 -6.57
C THR A 50 -2.80 14.52 -6.04
N VAL A 51 -2.56 15.48 -5.14
CA VAL A 51 -3.58 16.41 -4.65
C VAL A 51 -4.02 17.31 -5.79
N THR A 52 -5.32 17.29 -6.12
CA THR A 52 -5.90 18.11 -7.20
C THR A 52 -6.68 19.32 -6.67
N GLU A 53 -7.26 19.21 -5.48
CA GLU A 53 -8.00 20.29 -4.82
C GLU A 53 -7.91 20.14 -3.31
N ILE A 54 -7.92 21.27 -2.60
CA ILE A 54 -8.01 21.33 -1.14
C ILE A 54 -9.12 22.30 -0.76
N ASN A 55 -10.11 21.79 -0.04
CA ASN A 55 -11.23 22.59 0.49
C ASN A 55 -11.41 22.23 1.97
N ASP A 56 -10.88 23.08 2.84
CA ASP A 56 -10.79 22.87 4.30
C ASP A 56 -10.12 21.52 4.66
N ASP A 57 -10.87 20.56 5.19
CA ASP A 57 -10.39 19.23 5.55
C ASP A 57 -10.61 18.17 4.45
N LEU A 58 -11.18 18.57 3.33
CA LEU A 58 -11.47 17.73 2.19
C LEU A 58 -10.38 17.91 1.12
N VAL A 59 -9.73 16.81 0.76
CA VAL A 59 -8.68 16.78 -0.25
C VAL A 59 -9.07 15.85 -1.38
N SER A 60 -8.99 16.34 -2.61
CA SER A 60 -9.39 15.61 -3.81
C SER A 60 -8.17 14.97 -4.48
N PHE A 61 -8.37 13.76 -4.98
CA PHE A 61 -7.41 12.97 -5.75
C PHE A 61 -8.10 12.41 -6.97
N ASP A 62 -7.42 12.44 -8.12
CA ASP A 62 -7.89 11.84 -9.36
C ASP A 62 -7.19 10.51 -9.60
N LEU A 63 -7.98 9.45 -9.79
CA LEU A 63 -7.52 8.08 -10.01
C LEU A 63 -7.87 7.65 -11.43
N MET A 64 -6.85 7.30 -12.20
CA MET A 64 -7.03 6.77 -13.55
C MET A 64 -7.59 5.34 -13.49
N GLN A 65 -8.22 4.91 -14.57
CA GLN A 65 -8.86 3.58 -14.63
C GLN A 65 -7.88 2.44 -14.32
N GLU A 66 -6.63 2.54 -14.75
CA GLU A 66 -5.61 1.54 -14.45
C GLU A 66 -5.35 1.45 -12.94
N THR A 67 -5.25 2.58 -12.25
CA THR A 67 -5.11 2.61 -10.78
C THR A 67 -6.30 1.92 -10.09
N LEU A 68 -7.52 2.19 -10.54
CA LEU A 68 -8.72 1.55 -10.00
C LEU A 68 -8.75 0.04 -10.26
N ARG A 69 -8.20 -0.40 -11.38
CA ARG A 69 -8.17 -1.82 -11.79
C ARG A 69 -7.19 -2.65 -10.98
N ILE A 70 -5.99 -2.11 -10.71
CA ILE A 70 -4.90 -2.87 -10.08
C ILE A 70 -4.82 -2.70 -8.56
N THR A 71 -5.60 -1.77 -7.98
CA THR A 71 -5.57 -1.48 -6.55
C THR A 71 -6.92 -1.73 -5.88
N ASN A 72 -6.92 -1.84 -4.56
CA ASN A 72 -8.14 -1.94 -3.78
C ASN A 72 -8.96 -0.63 -3.75
N LEU A 73 -8.39 0.50 -4.21
CA LEU A 73 -9.10 1.77 -4.26
C LEU A 73 -10.33 1.72 -5.19
N GLY A 74 -10.30 0.85 -6.22
CA GLY A 74 -11.44 0.65 -7.11
C GLY A 74 -12.67 0.05 -6.42
N CYS A 75 -12.47 -0.71 -5.34
CA CYS A 75 -13.54 -1.38 -4.58
C CYS A 75 -14.09 -0.52 -3.44
N LEU A 76 -13.41 0.57 -3.07
CA LEU A 76 -13.81 1.42 -1.95
C LEU A 76 -15.05 2.26 -2.27
N LYS A 77 -15.81 2.54 -1.21
CA LYS A 77 -17.05 3.32 -1.21
C LYS A 77 -16.94 4.54 -0.30
N GLU A 78 -17.87 5.45 -0.46
CA GLU A 78 -18.05 6.56 0.49
C GLU A 78 -18.25 6.02 1.90
N GLY A 79 -17.52 6.56 2.85
CA GLY A 79 -17.52 6.12 4.25
C GLY A 79 -16.41 5.14 4.60
N ASP A 80 -15.78 4.49 3.63
CA ASP A 80 -14.61 3.62 3.84
C ASP A 80 -13.39 4.44 4.28
N PHE A 81 -12.37 3.74 4.76
CA PHE A 81 -11.15 4.34 5.27
C PHE A 81 -9.93 3.90 4.47
N VAL A 82 -8.93 4.79 4.42
CA VAL A 82 -7.63 4.55 3.80
C VAL A 82 -6.48 4.93 4.74
N ASN A 83 -5.39 4.17 4.69
CA ASN A 83 -4.13 4.57 5.30
C ASN A 83 -3.54 5.75 4.52
N ILE A 84 -3.01 6.73 5.23
CA ILE A 84 -2.45 7.94 4.64
C ILE A 84 -0.99 8.11 5.05
N GLU A 85 -0.16 8.40 4.07
CA GLU A 85 1.21 8.86 4.26
C GLU A 85 1.51 9.99 3.26
N ARG A 86 2.12 11.09 3.71
CA ARG A 86 2.63 12.15 2.85
C ARG A 86 3.99 11.77 2.28
N ALA A 87 4.31 12.30 1.12
CA ALA A 87 5.64 12.14 0.55
C ALA A 87 6.72 12.52 1.57
N MET A 88 7.77 11.71 1.63
CA MET A 88 8.91 11.93 2.53
C MET A 88 9.60 13.26 2.20
N GLN A 89 10.11 13.93 3.23
CA GLN A 89 10.90 15.15 3.12
C GLN A 89 12.38 14.83 3.29
N MET A 90 13.26 15.62 2.65
CA MET A 90 14.70 15.51 2.83
C MET A 90 15.08 15.79 4.28
N GLY A 91 15.90 14.92 4.87
CA GLY A 91 16.33 15.03 6.26
C GLY A 91 15.37 14.41 7.28
N ALA A 92 14.23 13.85 6.86
CA ALA A 92 13.36 13.07 7.74
C ALA A 92 13.96 11.69 8.01
N GLU A 93 13.62 11.13 9.18
CA GLU A 93 13.97 9.76 9.55
C GLU A 93 13.18 8.76 8.68
N ILE A 94 13.87 7.72 8.18
CA ILE A 94 13.26 6.64 7.40
C ILE A 94 13.10 5.42 8.30
N GLY A 95 11.93 5.28 8.92
CA GLY A 95 11.63 4.19 9.85
C GLY A 95 11.19 2.87 9.18
N GLY A 96 10.91 2.89 7.87
CA GLY A 96 10.52 1.72 7.08
C GLY A 96 11.51 1.41 5.97
N HIS A 97 11.03 1.32 4.72
CA HIS A 97 11.87 1.23 3.53
C HIS A 97 11.36 2.21 2.46
N ILE A 98 12.15 2.44 1.42
CA ILE A 98 11.80 3.42 0.39
C ILE A 98 10.73 2.82 -0.53
N LEU A 99 9.60 3.51 -0.63
CA LEU A 99 8.46 3.17 -1.47
C LEU A 99 8.23 4.22 -2.55
N SER A 100 7.80 3.77 -3.70
CA SER A 100 7.37 4.65 -4.81
C SER A 100 5.92 5.07 -4.70
N GLY A 101 5.09 4.24 -4.07
CA GLY A 101 3.64 4.31 -4.10
C GLY A 101 3.05 3.68 -5.37
N HIS A 102 3.82 2.84 -6.06
CA HIS A 102 3.37 2.12 -7.25
C HIS A 102 3.00 0.69 -6.89
N VAL A 103 1.72 0.49 -6.65
CA VAL A 103 1.16 -0.81 -6.32
C VAL A 103 1.36 -1.77 -7.49
N TYR A 104 1.90 -2.95 -7.20
CA TYR A 104 2.14 -4.01 -8.18
C TYR A 104 0.88 -4.83 -8.45
N CYS A 105 0.18 -5.22 -7.40
CA CYS A 105 -1.07 -5.99 -7.47
C CYS A 105 -1.84 -5.87 -6.15
N THR A 106 -3.01 -6.51 -6.08
CA THR A 106 -3.69 -6.78 -4.82
C THR A 106 -3.45 -8.22 -4.38
N ALA A 107 -3.46 -8.45 -3.06
CA ALA A 107 -3.50 -9.78 -2.45
C ALA A 107 -4.74 -9.89 -1.57
N SER A 108 -5.22 -11.11 -1.37
CA SER A 108 -6.31 -11.37 -0.42
C SER A 108 -5.76 -11.85 0.92
N VAL A 109 -6.36 -11.41 2.02
CA VAL A 109 -6.10 -11.98 3.34
C VAL A 109 -6.62 -13.42 3.34
N SER A 110 -5.74 -14.42 3.46
CA SER A 110 -6.11 -15.84 3.41
C SER A 110 -6.26 -16.47 4.79
N GLN A 111 -5.46 -16.02 5.77
CA GLN A 111 -5.51 -16.55 7.13
C GLN A 111 -5.08 -15.49 8.14
N ILE A 112 -5.65 -15.53 9.32
CA ILE A 112 -5.27 -14.71 10.47
C ILE A 112 -5.06 -15.64 11.67
N ILE A 113 -3.88 -15.55 12.28
CA ILE A 113 -3.55 -16.31 13.50
C ILE A 113 -3.26 -15.29 14.60
N GLU A 114 -4.07 -15.31 15.63
CA GLU A 114 -3.93 -14.43 16.79
C GLU A 114 -3.31 -15.19 17.95
N SER A 115 -2.38 -14.53 18.62
CA SER A 115 -1.81 -14.96 19.88
C SER A 115 -1.80 -13.77 20.85
N GLU A 116 -1.44 -14.01 22.11
CA GLU A 116 -1.51 -13.01 23.19
C GLU A 116 -0.83 -11.67 22.82
N ASN A 117 0.29 -11.70 22.08
CA ASN A 117 1.10 -10.54 21.77
C ASN A 117 1.44 -10.38 20.27
N ASN A 118 0.83 -11.18 19.39
CA ASN A 118 1.12 -11.16 17.95
C ASN A 118 -0.13 -11.47 17.14
N ARG A 119 -0.27 -10.78 16.02
CA ARG A 119 -1.22 -11.09 14.96
C ARG A 119 -0.44 -11.41 13.70
N GLN A 120 -0.42 -12.68 13.31
CA GLN A 120 0.14 -13.12 12.03
C GLN A 120 -0.95 -13.10 10.98
N VAL A 121 -0.69 -12.43 9.88
CA VAL A 121 -1.63 -12.33 8.75
C VAL A 121 -0.98 -12.92 7.51
N TRP A 122 -1.69 -13.85 6.87
CA TRP A 122 -1.30 -14.47 5.62
C TRP A 122 -2.00 -13.80 4.45
N PHE A 123 -1.27 -13.65 3.37
CA PHE A 123 -1.73 -13.02 2.14
C PHE A 123 -1.51 -13.96 0.98
N LYS A 124 -2.56 -14.16 0.19
CA LYS A 124 -2.52 -14.92 -1.05
C LYS A 124 -2.38 -14.00 -2.24
N LEU A 125 -1.33 -14.20 -3.03
CA LEU A 125 -1.07 -13.43 -4.24
C LEU A 125 -1.92 -13.92 -5.42
N PRO A 126 -2.24 -13.05 -6.40
CA PRO A 126 -3.12 -13.38 -7.51
C PRO A 126 -2.48 -14.38 -8.48
N THR A 127 -1.14 -14.38 -8.58
CA THR A 127 -0.38 -15.28 -9.45
C THR A 127 0.93 -15.70 -8.80
N LYS A 128 1.45 -16.87 -9.17
CA LYS A 128 2.74 -17.35 -8.67
C LYS A 128 3.94 -16.55 -9.18
N ASP A 129 3.80 -15.84 -10.28
CA ASP A 129 4.91 -15.06 -10.86
C ASP A 129 5.38 -13.93 -9.94
N VAL A 130 4.52 -13.44 -9.07
CA VAL A 130 4.85 -12.41 -8.08
C VAL A 130 5.73 -12.97 -6.95
N MET A 131 5.62 -14.28 -6.68
CA MET A 131 6.33 -14.93 -5.57
C MET A 131 7.86 -14.84 -5.67
N LYS A 132 8.40 -14.67 -6.87
CA LYS A 132 9.84 -14.49 -7.07
C LYS A 132 10.42 -13.25 -6.37
N TYR A 133 9.57 -12.27 -6.04
CA TYR A 133 9.95 -11.07 -5.30
C TYR A 133 9.70 -11.18 -3.80
N ILE A 134 9.05 -12.24 -3.35
CA ILE A 134 8.65 -12.44 -1.95
C ILE A 134 9.73 -13.25 -1.23
N LEU A 135 10.68 -12.55 -0.64
CA LEU A 135 11.82 -13.17 0.03
C LEU A 135 11.64 -13.11 1.55
N THR A 136 11.75 -14.26 2.23
CA THR A 136 11.73 -14.31 3.71
C THR A 136 12.73 -13.32 4.30
N LYS A 137 12.31 -12.50 5.27
CA LYS A 137 13.06 -11.39 5.88
C LYS A 137 13.27 -10.18 4.96
N GLY A 138 12.80 -10.21 3.72
CA GLY A 138 12.76 -9.04 2.84
C GLY A 138 11.67 -8.04 3.24
N PHE A 139 11.67 -6.89 2.58
CA PHE A 139 10.65 -5.87 2.74
C PHE A 139 9.47 -6.09 1.78
N ILE A 140 8.30 -5.67 2.21
CA ILE A 140 7.09 -5.54 1.40
C ILE A 140 6.25 -4.38 1.93
N ALA A 141 5.54 -3.70 1.04
CA ALA A 141 4.52 -2.76 1.51
C ALA A 141 3.11 -3.32 1.28
N ILE A 142 2.29 -3.28 2.33
CA ILE A 142 0.90 -3.73 2.33
C ILE A 142 0.00 -2.58 2.72
N ASP A 143 -0.89 -2.14 1.82
CA ASP A 143 -1.68 -0.91 2.00
C ASP A 143 -0.83 0.29 2.46
N GLY A 144 0.40 0.41 1.93
CA GLY A 144 1.35 1.47 2.26
C GLY A 144 2.10 1.28 3.58
N ILE A 145 1.98 0.13 4.22
CA ILE A 145 2.68 -0.19 5.47
C ILE A 145 3.95 -0.97 5.16
N SER A 146 5.12 -0.46 5.52
CA SER A 146 6.39 -1.19 5.44
C SER A 146 6.40 -2.34 6.43
N LEU A 147 6.55 -3.56 5.93
CA LEU A 147 6.52 -4.78 6.74
C LEU A 147 7.65 -5.72 6.34
N THR A 148 8.02 -6.59 7.28
CA THR A 148 8.98 -7.67 7.04
C THR A 148 8.22 -8.94 6.68
N ILE A 149 8.62 -9.58 5.58
CA ILE A 149 8.09 -10.86 5.14
C ILE A 149 8.53 -11.95 6.14
N GLY A 150 7.56 -12.70 6.64
CA GLY A 150 7.77 -13.85 7.52
C GLY A 150 7.98 -15.14 6.73
N GLU A 151 7.11 -16.12 6.96
CA GLU A 151 7.10 -17.38 6.24
C GLU A 151 6.49 -17.21 4.84
N VAL A 152 7.04 -17.96 3.87
CA VAL A 152 6.59 -17.97 2.47
C VAL A 152 6.24 -19.40 2.08
N LYS A 153 5.07 -19.60 1.47
CA LYS A 153 4.55 -20.91 1.03
C LYS A 153 3.84 -20.77 -0.31
N ASP A 154 4.17 -21.61 -1.28
CA ASP A 154 3.50 -21.68 -2.59
C ASP A 154 3.16 -20.31 -3.21
N ASP A 155 1.92 -19.83 -3.02
CA ASP A 155 1.39 -18.55 -3.49
C ASP A 155 0.99 -17.61 -2.35
N GLU A 156 1.47 -17.89 -1.12
CA GLU A 156 1.15 -17.15 0.08
C GLU A 156 2.41 -16.73 0.85
N PHE A 157 2.29 -15.66 1.59
CA PHE A 157 3.29 -15.22 2.56
C PHE A 157 2.62 -14.63 3.79
N CYS A 158 3.32 -14.58 4.92
CA CYS A 158 2.80 -13.95 6.11
C CYS A 158 3.65 -12.76 6.56
N VAL A 159 3.02 -11.92 7.37
CA VAL A 159 3.67 -10.89 8.18
C VAL A 159 3.25 -11.03 9.63
N ASN A 160 4.12 -10.61 10.55
CA ASN A 160 3.83 -10.56 11.99
C ASN A 160 3.67 -9.11 12.40
N LEU A 161 2.54 -8.78 12.99
CA LEU A 161 2.13 -7.41 13.28
C LEU A 161 2.28 -7.12 14.78
N ILE A 162 3.02 -6.06 15.09
CA ILE A 162 3.14 -5.55 16.46
C ILE A 162 1.94 -4.68 16.83
N PRO A 163 1.62 -4.51 18.12
CA PRO A 163 0.46 -3.74 18.58
C PRO A 163 0.39 -2.31 18.00
N GLU A 164 1.52 -1.63 17.87
CA GLU A 164 1.58 -0.27 17.32
C GLU A 164 1.08 -0.22 15.87
N THR A 165 1.50 -1.18 15.02
CA THR A 165 1.03 -1.28 13.62
C THR A 165 -0.48 -1.56 13.55
N LEU A 166 -0.98 -2.44 14.43
CA LEU A 166 -2.41 -2.74 14.51
C LEU A 166 -3.24 -1.53 14.91
N HIS A 167 -2.70 -0.68 15.79
CA HIS A 167 -3.40 0.50 16.28
C HIS A 167 -3.40 1.65 15.28
N ARG A 168 -2.27 1.88 14.61
CA ARG A 168 -2.10 3.04 13.71
C ARG A 168 -2.61 2.83 12.30
N THR A 169 -2.89 1.60 11.89
CA THR A 169 -3.21 1.28 10.49
C THR A 169 -4.47 0.46 10.35
N LEU A 170 -4.97 0.36 9.11
CA LEU A 170 -6.17 -0.43 8.81
C LEU A 170 -5.92 -1.94 8.81
N ILE A 171 -4.65 -2.40 8.81
CA ILE A 171 -4.34 -3.83 8.73
C ILE A 171 -4.88 -4.62 9.94
N GLY A 172 -4.96 -3.96 11.10
CA GLY A 172 -5.57 -4.54 12.31
C GLY A 172 -7.07 -4.84 12.19
N LYS A 173 -7.75 -4.20 11.23
CA LYS A 173 -9.21 -4.35 11.00
C LYS A 173 -9.53 -5.28 9.83
N ARG A 174 -8.51 -5.70 9.06
CA ARG A 174 -8.69 -6.60 7.91
C ARG A 174 -9.17 -7.96 8.35
N GLN A 175 -10.06 -8.54 7.53
CA GLN A 175 -10.64 -9.86 7.71
C GLN A 175 -10.25 -10.78 6.56
N ILE A 176 -10.43 -12.09 6.75
CA ILE A 176 -10.20 -13.08 5.69
C ILE A 176 -11.08 -12.74 4.49
N GLY A 177 -10.48 -12.70 3.30
CA GLY A 177 -11.11 -12.32 2.04
C GLY A 177 -10.92 -10.85 1.66
N ASP A 178 -10.51 -9.98 2.59
CA ASP A 178 -10.23 -8.57 2.26
C ASP A 178 -9.06 -8.45 1.28
N LEU A 179 -9.16 -7.48 0.36
CA LEU A 179 -8.10 -7.14 -0.58
C LEU A 179 -7.20 -6.05 0.01
N VAL A 180 -5.90 -6.25 -0.13
CA VAL A 180 -4.87 -5.27 0.24
C VAL A 180 -3.96 -4.98 -0.97
N ASN A 181 -3.45 -3.76 -1.05
CA ASN A 181 -2.48 -3.37 -2.07
C ASN A 181 -1.09 -3.90 -1.70
N ILE A 182 -0.38 -4.44 -2.70
CA ILE A 182 0.98 -4.94 -2.56
C ILE A 182 1.91 -4.07 -3.42
N GLU A 183 2.90 -3.48 -2.79
CA GLU A 183 4.05 -2.89 -3.47
C GLU A 183 5.29 -3.73 -3.17
N ILE A 184 5.94 -4.19 -4.23
CA ILE A 184 7.20 -4.94 -4.16
C ILE A 184 8.33 -3.96 -3.87
N ASP A 185 9.27 -4.36 -3.03
CA ASP A 185 10.49 -3.58 -2.81
C ASP A 185 11.23 -3.34 -4.15
N PRO A 186 11.40 -2.08 -4.58
CA PRO A 186 11.98 -1.77 -5.88
C PRO A 186 13.39 -2.31 -6.08
N GLN A 187 14.18 -2.46 -5.01
CA GLN A 187 15.53 -3.02 -5.10
C GLN A 187 15.47 -4.51 -5.37
N THR A 188 14.63 -5.24 -4.65
CA THR A 188 14.39 -6.68 -4.88
C THR A 188 13.90 -6.90 -6.31
N GLN A 189 12.93 -6.12 -6.77
CA GLN A 189 12.40 -6.23 -8.13
C GLN A 189 13.50 -6.00 -9.18
N ALA A 190 14.26 -4.92 -9.07
CA ALA A 190 15.32 -4.59 -10.02
C ALA A 190 16.38 -5.70 -10.10
N ILE A 191 16.76 -6.30 -8.97
CA ILE A 191 17.76 -7.38 -8.93
C ILE A 191 17.19 -8.63 -9.59
N VAL A 192 15.99 -9.08 -9.20
CA VAL A 192 15.37 -10.30 -9.73
C VAL A 192 15.16 -10.19 -11.24
N ASP A 193 14.55 -9.09 -11.70
CA ASP A 193 14.26 -8.88 -13.12
C ASP A 193 15.55 -8.78 -13.95
N THR A 194 16.59 -8.14 -13.43
CA THR A 194 17.91 -8.06 -14.11
C THR A 194 18.54 -9.44 -14.28
N VAL A 195 18.51 -10.26 -13.23
CA VAL A 195 19.06 -11.62 -13.29
C VAL A 195 18.26 -12.48 -14.25
N GLU A 196 16.93 -12.46 -14.19
CA GLU A 196 16.08 -13.21 -15.13
C GLU A 196 16.33 -12.81 -16.60
N ASN A 197 16.40 -11.51 -16.87
CA ASN A 197 16.65 -11.01 -18.22
C ASN A 197 18.04 -11.42 -18.73
N TYR A 198 19.04 -11.39 -17.86
CA TYR A 198 20.40 -11.84 -18.20
C TYR A 198 20.46 -13.34 -18.53
N LEU A 199 19.81 -14.20 -17.73
CA LEU A 199 19.73 -15.65 -17.96
C LEU A 199 18.98 -15.97 -19.26
N LYS A 200 17.82 -15.34 -19.47
CA LYS A 200 17.03 -15.48 -20.74
C LYS A 200 17.86 -15.09 -21.97
N ALA A 201 18.63 -14.00 -21.90
CA ALA A 201 19.47 -13.57 -23.02
C ALA A 201 20.62 -14.55 -23.33
N ARG A 202 20.98 -15.42 -22.39
CA ARG A 202 21.98 -16.48 -22.57
C ARG A 202 21.40 -17.85 -22.89
N GLY A 203 20.07 -17.99 -22.95
CA GLY A 203 19.39 -19.25 -23.23
C GLY A 203 19.43 -20.23 -22.05
N ILE A 204 19.57 -19.73 -20.83
CA ILE A 204 19.60 -20.49 -19.58
C ILE A 204 18.25 -20.35 -18.89
#